data_ae8ac34c0761e24323644bf030dd4f2f
#
_entry.id   ae8ac34c0761e24323644bf030dd4f2f
#
_cell.length_a   1.000
_cell.length_b   1.000
_cell.length_c   1.000
_cell.angle_alpha   90.00
_cell.angle_beta   90.00
_cell.angle_gamma   90.00
#
_symmetry.space_group_name_H-M   'P 1'
#
loop_
_entity.id
_entity.type
_entity.pdbx_description
1 polymer ?
#
loop_
_entity_poly.entity_id
_entity_poly.type
_entity_poly.pdbx_seq_one_letter_code
_entity_poly.pdbx_strand_id
1 'polypeptide(L)'
;TKAILLTAQENNSPVILGVSEGAGKYMTGYKTVVGMVNGMMEELNITVPVALHLDHGSYEGCLKCVEAGFSSIMYDGSHSPIDENVANTKKLVEICKEHGMSLEAEVGSIGGECADPQECKRIADLGIDFLAAGIGNIHGKYPANWKGLSFETLDAVQALTGDLPLVLHGGTGIPTDMIKKAISLGVAKINVNTECQLAFAAATREYIEAGKDLEGKGFDPRKLLAPGFEAIKATVKEKMEIFGSIDKA
;
A
#
# COMPACT_ATOMS: atom_id res chain seq x y z
N THR A 1 -12.06 3.25 -0.36
CA THR A 1 -11.82 3.15 -1.83
C THR A 1 -12.28 4.41 -2.55
N LYS A 2 -13.56 4.81 -2.50
CA LYS A 2 -14.09 5.97 -3.24
C LYS A 2 -13.31 7.27 -2.96
N ALA A 3 -12.99 7.57 -1.69
CA ALA A 3 -12.23 8.77 -1.33
C ALA A 3 -10.84 8.80 -1.99
N ILE A 4 -10.16 7.67 -2.02
CA ILE A 4 -8.83 7.54 -2.63
C ILE A 4 -8.90 7.76 -4.15
N LEU A 5 -9.86 7.11 -4.82
CA LEU A 5 -10.03 7.24 -6.27
C LEU A 5 -10.36 8.68 -6.69
N LEU A 6 -11.28 9.34 -5.98
CA LEU A 6 -11.62 10.73 -6.27
C LEU A 6 -10.43 11.66 -6.04
N THR A 7 -9.68 11.48 -4.95
CA THR A 7 -8.50 12.30 -4.68
C THR A 7 -7.42 12.09 -5.74
N ALA A 8 -7.20 10.85 -6.19
CA ALA A 8 -6.27 10.54 -7.27
C ALA A 8 -6.67 11.24 -8.57
N GLN A 9 -7.95 11.17 -8.95
CA GLN A 9 -8.47 11.83 -10.15
C GLN A 9 -8.37 13.35 -10.05
N GLU A 10 -8.77 13.95 -8.93
CA GLU A 10 -8.74 15.38 -8.69
C GLU A 10 -7.32 15.97 -8.73
N ASN A 11 -6.30 15.18 -8.41
CA ASN A 11 -4.90 15.61 -8.35
C ASN A 11 -4.04 15.03 -9.50
N ASN A 12 -4.67 14.44 -10.51
CA ASN A 12 -3.99 13.81 -11.65
C ASN A 12 -2.80 12.93 -11.19
N SER A 13 -3.05 12.08 -10.18
CA SER A 13 -2.05 11.23 -9.54
C SER A 13 -2.36 9.76 -9.79
N PRO A 14 -1.37 8.93 -10.22
CA PRO A 14 -1.55 7.49 -10.21
C PRO A 14 -1.69 6.99 -8.77
N VAL A 15 -2.40 5.88 -8.57
CA VAL A 15 -2.61 5.30 -7.24
C VAL A 15 -2.64 3.78 -7.26
N ILE A 16 -2.15 3.17 -6.19
CA ILE A 16 -2.25 1.74 -5.93
C ILE A 16 -3.23 1.53 -4.78
N LEU A 17 -4.30 0.77 -5.02
CA LEU A 17 -5.27 0.36 -4.01
C LEU A 17 -4.78 -0.95 -3.37
N GLY A 18 -4.17 -0.86 -2.19
CA GLY A 18 -3.70 -2.01 -1.42
C GLY A 18 -4.84 -2.65 -0.63
N VAL A 19 -4.99 -3.97 -0.76
CA VAL A 19 -6.00 -4.77 -0.06
C VAL A 19 -5.31 -5.94 0.61
N SER A 20 -5.28 -5.97 1.94
CA SER A 20 -4.79 -7.12 2.70
C SER A 20 -5.77 -8.30 2.66
N GLU A 21 -5.31 -9.51 2.98
CA GLU A 21 -6.19 -10.68 3.11
C GLU A 21 -7.32 -10.43 4.10
N GLY A 22 -7.02 -9.77 5.23
CA GLY A 22 -8.02 -9.39 6.23
C GLY A 22 -9.06 -8.43 5.68
N ALA A 23 -8.65 -7.42 4.92
CA ALA A 23 -9.55 -6.48 4.25
C ALA A 23 -10.41 -7.17 3.17
N GLY A 24 -9.80 -8.05 2.38
CA GLY A 24 -10.52 -8.86 1.39
C GLY A 24 -11.60 -9.73 2.04
N LYS A 25 -11.29 -10.38 3.15
CA LYS A 25 -12.25 -11.17 3.94
C LYS A 25 -13.38 -10.30 4.50
N TYR A 26 -13.04 -9.12 5.06
CA TYR A 26 -14.04 -8.17 5.57
C TYR A 26 -15.01 -7.71 4.47
N MET A 27 -14.49 -7.48 3.26
CA MET A 27 -15.29 -7.10 2.09
C MET A 27 -15.96 -8.30 1.37
N THR A 28 -16.06 -9.45 2.02
CA THR A 28 -16.73 -10.69 1.56
C THR A 28 -15.84 -11.56 0.65
N GLY A 29 -14.87 -11.01 -0.03
CA GLY A 29 -13.93 -11.74 -0.88
C GLY A 29 -13.35 -10.91 -2.01
N TYR A 30 -12.32 -11.43 -2.65
CA TYR A 30 -11.55 -10.71 -3.68
C TYR A 30 -12.38 -10.37 -4.93
N LYS A 31 -13.31 -11.24 -5.35
CA LYS A 31 -14.20 -10.94 -6.48
C LYS A 31 -15.13 -9.77 -6.18
N THR A 32 -15.59 -9.63 -4.93
CA THR A 32 -16.38 -8.47 -4.49
C THR A 32 -15.54 -7.20 -4.55
N VAL A 33 -14.28 -7.27 -4.12
CA VAL A 33 -13.34 -6.15 -4.21
C VAL A 33 -13.12 -5.71 -5.65
N VAL A 34 -12.86 -6.65 -6.55
CA VAL A 34 -12.67 -6.37 -7.99
C VAL A 34 -13.92 -5.73 -8.59
N GLY A 35 -15.10 -6.31 -8.33
CA GLY A 35 -16.37 -5.76 -8.82
C GLY A 35 -16.66 -4.36 -8.31
N MET A 36 -16.40 -4.09 -7.02
CA MET A 36 -16.54 -2.77 -6.42
C MET A 36 -15.60 -1.76 -7.05
N VAL A 37 -14.32 -2.09 -7.21
CA VAL A 37 -13.32 -1.18 -7.79
C VAL A 37 -13.64 -0.88 -9.24
N ASN A 38 -13.93 -1.90 -10.05
CA ASN A 38 -14.29 -1.72 -11.47
C ASN A 38 -15.53 -0.84 -11.63
N GLY A 39 -16.59 -1.10 -10.86
CA GLY A 39 -17.78 -0.27 -10.88
C GLY A 39 -17.51 1.18 -10.48
N MET A 40 -16.68 1.41 -9.45
CA MET A 40 -16.31 2.78 -9.06
C MET A 40 -15.44 3.47 -10.12
N MET A 41 -14.53 2.75 -10.77
CA MET A 41 -13.72 3.30 -11.87
C MET A 41 -14.59 3.82 -13.00
N GLU A 42 -15.60 3.05 -13.39
CA GLU A 42 -16.54 3.39 -14.45
C GLU A 42 -17.45 4.53 -14.05
N GLU A 43 -18.20 4.40 -12.96
CA GLU A 43 -19.20 5.38 -12.51
C GLU A 43 -18.62 6.75 -12.11
N LEU A 44 -17.38 6.76 -11.63
CA LEU A 44 -16.68 8.01 -11.26
C LEU A 44 -15.84 8.59 -12.40
N ASN A 45 -15.84 7.96 -13.58
CA ASN A 45 -15.02 8.34 -14.73
C ASN A 45 -13.54 8.52 -14.35
N ILE A 46 -12.97 7.56 -13.64
CA ILE A 46 -11.56 7.58 -13.24
C ILE A 46 -10.69 7.28 -14.45
N THR A 47 -9.81 8.21 -14.82
CA THR A 47 -8.92 8.10 -15.99
C THR A 47 -7.44 8.01 -15.60
N VAL A 48 -7.09 8.35 -14.36
CA VAL A 48 -5.73 8.18 -13.85
C VAL A 48 -5.38 6.69 -13.73
N PRO A 49 -4.10 6.30 -13.87
CA PRO A 49 -3.67 4.93 -13.66
C PRO A 49 -3.98 4.45 -12.24
N VAL A 50 -4.68 3.31 -12.14
CA VAL A 50 -5.01 2.66 -10.86
C VAL A 50 -4.61 1.19 -10.93
N ALA A 51 -3.85 0.73 -9.94
CA ALA A 51 -3.59 -0.69 -9.74
C ALA A 51 -4.39 -1.20 -8.53
N LEU A 52 -5.00 -2.39 -8.66
CA LEU A 52 -5.57 -3.13 -7.55
C LEU A 52 -4.57 -4.19 -7.11
N HIS A 53 -4.12 -4.08 -5.87
CA HIS A 53 -2.95 -4.77 -5.34
C HIS A 53 -3.27 -5.57 -4.07
N LEU A 54 -2.88 -6.84 -4.03
CA LEU A 54 -2.87 -7.61 -2.78
C LEU A 54 -1.68 -7.16 -1.93
N ASP A 55 -1.94 -6.78 -0.68
CA ASP A 55 -0.94 -6.32 0.29
C ASP A 55 -0.67 -7.42 1.33
N HIS A 56 0.60 -7.78 1.54
CA HIS A 56 1.03 -8.86 2.42
C HIS A 56 0.28 -10.20 2.21
N GLY A 57 0.33 -10.70 0.98
CA GLY A 57 -0.34 -11.94 0.60
C GLY A 57 0.45 -13.20 0.96
N SER A 58 -0.25 -14.22 1.45
CA SER A 58 0.25 -15.60 1.43
C SER A 58 0.34 -16.11 0.00
N TYR A 59 1.07 -17.19 -0.23
CA TYR A 59 1.13 -17.82 -1.56
C TYR A 59 -0.27 -18.18 -2.10
N GLU A 60 -1.13 -18.75 -1.25
CA GLU A 60 -2.52 -19.06 -1.60
C GLU A 60 -3.35 -17.80 -1.86
N GLY A 61 -3.17 -16.75 -1.05
CA GLY A 61 -3.82 -15.44 -1.25
C GLY A 61 -3.46 -14.83 -2.60
N CYS A 62 -2.18 -14.91 -2.99
CA CYS A 62 -1.72 -14.48 -4.31
C CYS A 62 -2.46 -15.20 -5.45
N LEU A 63 -2.56 -16.53 -5.39
CA LEU A 63 -3.28 -17.30 -6.42
C LEU A 63 -4.76 -16.92 -6.51
N LYS A 64 -5.42 -16.73 -5.37
CA LYS A 64 -6.83 -16.29 -5.33
C LYS A 64 -7.03 -14.90 -5.94
N CYS A 65 -6.08 -13.98 -5.74
CA CYS A 65 -6.14 -12.66 -6.34
C CYS A 65 -5.91 -12.69 -7.86
N VAL A 66 -5.03 -13.57 -8.35
CA VAL A 66 -4.89 -13.83 -9.80
C VAL A 66 -6.23 -14.25 -10.39
N GLU A 67 -6.90 -15.26 -9.81
CA GLU A 67 -8.22 -15.73 -10.26
C GLU A 67 -9.31 -14.66 -10.17
N ALA A 68 -9.23 -13.77 -9.18
CA ALA A 68 -10.22 -12.73 -8.98
C ALA A 68 -10.09 -11.56 -9.96
N GLY A 69 -8.93 -11.37 -10.59
CA GLY A 69 -8.68 -10.30 -11.55
C GLY A 69 -8.00 -9.06 -10.95
N PHE A 70 -7.16 -9.22 -9.94
CA PHE A 70 -6.24 -8.16 -9.48
C PHE A 70 -5.23 -7.84 -10.58
N SER A 71 -4.70 -6.62 -10.58
CA SER A 71 -3.65 -6.20 -11.52
C SER A 71 -2.25 -6.32 -10.93
N SER A 72 -2.14 -6.50 -9.61
CA SER A 72 -0.87 -6.56 -8.90
C SER A 72 -1.02 -7.39 -7.62
N ILE A 73 0.04 -8.07 -7.21
CA ILE A 73 0.07 -8.81 -5.94
C ILE A 73 1.40 -8.64 -5.25
N MET A 74 1.38 -8.70 -3.91
CA MET A 74 2.56 -8.84 -3.07
C MET A 74 2.57 -10.24 -2.44
N TYR A 75 3.66 -10.96 -2.62
CA TYR A 75 3.96 -12.15 -1.87
C TYR A 75 4.84 -11.81 -0.67
N ASP A 76 4.31 -12.02 0.53
CA ASP A 76 5.06 -11.85 1.77
C ASP A 76 5.71 -13.17 2.20
N GLY A 77 6.91 -13.39 1.71
CA GLY A 77 7.75 -14.53 2.09
C GLY A 77 8.74 -14.22 3.22
N SER A 78 8.65 -13.05 3.86
CA SER A 78 9.62 -12.58 4.86
C SER A 78 9.69 -13.45 6.12
N HIS A 79 8.63 -14.19 6.42
CA HIS A 79 8.57 -15.11 7.56
C HIS A 79 9.06 -16.53 7.25
N SER A 80 9.38 -16.84 5.99
CA SER A 80 9.94 -18.12 5.56
C SER A 80 11.46 -18.02 5.39
N PRO A 81 12.17 -19.17 5.43
CA PRO A 81 13.58 -19.20 5.03
C PRO A 81 13.75 -18.63 3.61
N ILE A 82 14.86 -17.92 3.37
CA ILE A 82 15.10 -17.24 2.08
C ILE A 82 14.99 -18.17 0.87
N ASP A 83 15.41 -19.42 0.97
CA ASP A 83 15.33 -20.38 -0.13
C ASP A 83 13.88 -20.73 -0.49
N GLU A 84 12.99 -20.78 0.50
CA GLU A 84 11.55 -20.97 0.29
C GLU A 84 10.92 -19.71 -0.32
N ASN A 85 11.27 -18.54 0.19
CA ASN A 85 10.84 -17.25 -0.39
C ASN A 85 11.24 -17.18 -1.87
N VAL A 86 12.50 -17.47 -2.20
CA VAL A 86 13.00 -17.51 -3.59
C VAL A 86 12.21 -18.50 -4.45
N ALA A 87 11.96 -19.72 -3.96
CA ALA A 87 11.25 -20.74 -4.71
C ALA A 87 9.79 -20.36 -5.01
N ASN A 88 9.10 -19.80 -4.04
CA ASN A 88 7.71 -19.36 -4.20
C ASN A 88 7.60 -18.10 -5.05
N THR A 89 8.48 -17.11 -4.83
CA THR A 89 8.54 -15.89 -5.65
C THR A 89 8.79 -16.22 -7.11
N LYS A 90 9.69 -17.14 -7.41
CA LYS A 90 9.98 -17.58 -8.79
C LYS A 90 8.72 -18.12 -9.49
N LYS A 91 7.92 -18.96 -8.82
CA LYS A 91 6.67 -19.48 -9.38
C LYS A 91 5.66 -18.35 -9.64
N LEU A 92 5.56 -17.40 -8.71
CA LEU A 92 4.63 -16.28 -8.84
C LEU A 92 5.05 -15.31 -9.95
N VAL A 93 6.36 -15.12 -10.19
CA VAL A 93 6.87 -14.35 -11.34
C VAL A 93 6.35 -14.92 -12.66
N GLU A 94 6.39 -16.25 -12.83
CA GLU A 94 5.89 -16.93 -14.03
C GLU A 94 4.37 -16.71 -14.19
N ILE A 95 3.62 -16.94 -13.10
CA ILE A 95 2.16 -16.76 -13.09
C ILE A 95 1.79 -15.29 -13.39
N CYS A 96 2.43 -14.32 -12.76
CA CYS A 96 2.16 -12.90 -12.99
C CYS A 96 2.44 -12.51 -14.44
N LYS A 97 3.54 -13.00 -15.04
CA LYS A 97 3.85 -12.76 -16.46
C LYS A 97 2.78 -13.30 -17.39
N GLU A 98 2.28 -14.51 -17.13
CA GLU A 98 1.20 -15.13 -17.93
C GLU A 98 -0.11 -14.32 -17.86
N HIS A 99 -0.38 -13.65 -16.73
CA HIS A 99 -1.61 -12.89 -16.51
C HIS A 99 -1.45 -11.36 -16.70
N GLY A 100 -0.26 -10.90 -17.08
CA GLY A 100 0.00 -9.46 -17.26
C GLY A 100 -0.09 -8.66 -15.95
N MET A 101 0.29 -9.28 -14.82
CA MET A 101 0.23 -8.70 -13.48
C MET A 101 1.62 -8.31 -13.00
N SER A 102 1.67 -7.34 -12.08
CA SER A 102 2.91 -6.98 -11.36
C SER A 102 3.05 -7.78 -10.06
N LEU A 103 4.29 -8.11 -9.70
CA LEU A 103 4.64 -8.82 -8.47
C LEU A 103 5.57 -7.99 -7.60
N GLU A 104 5.15 -7.78 -6.35
CA GLU A 104 5.98 -7.33 -5.24
C GLU A 104 6.44 -8.53 -4.40
N ALA A 105 7.67 -8.50 -3.91
CA ALA A 105 8.15 -9.44 -2.91
C ALA A 105 8.78 -8.71 -1.73
N GLU A 106 8.91 -9.38 -0.58
CA GLU A 106 9.49 -8.82 0.64
C GLU A 106 10.71 -9.59 1.11
N VAL A 107 11.73 -8.84 1.57
CA VAL A 107 12.92 -9.35 2.23
C VAL A 107 13.18 -8.56 3.52
N GLY A 108 13.61 -9.25 4.58
CA GLY A 108 13.58 -8.73 5.94
C GLY A 108 12.13 -8.69 6.44
N SER A 109 11.87 -8.08 7.58
CA SER A 109 10.50 -8.00 8.08
C SER A 109 10.14 -6.58 8.53
N ILE A 110 8.93 -6.16 8.19
CA ILE A 110 8.41 -4.89 8.63
C ILE A 110 8.13 -4.96 10.14
N GLY A 111 8.85 -4.13 10.91
CA GLY A 111 8.82 -4.20 12.38
C GLY A 111 9.79 -5.20 13.01
N GLY A 112 10.60 -5.86 12.21
CA GLY A 112 11.63 -6.83 12.60
C GLY A 112 13.04 -6.40 12.19
N GLU A 113 13.80 -7.37 11.71
CA GLU A 113 15.17 -7.17 11.26
C GLU A 113 15.22 -6.45 9.90
N CYS A 114 16.26 -5.62 9.72
CA CYS A 114 16.55 -5.03 8.42
C CYS A 114 16.86 -6.11 7.39
N ALA A 115 16.52 -5.84 6.13
CA ALA A 115 16.77 -6.74 5.02
C ALA A 115 18.27 -6.94 4.79
N ASP A 116 18.67 -8.17 4.44
CA ASP A 116 19.99 -8.45 3.91
C ASP A 116 20.05 -8.05 2.42
N PRO A 117 20.96 -7.15 2.01
CA PRO A 117 21.04 -6.71 0.63
C PRO A 117 21.33 -7.83 -0.37
N GLN A 118 22.05 -8.90 0.02
CA GLN A 118 22.31 -10.05 -0.85
C GLN A 118 21.05 -10.91 -1.05
N GLU A 119 20.24 -11.07 -0.03
CA GLU A 119 18.93 -11.72 -0.14
C GLU A 119 17.98 -10.89 -1.02
N CYS A 120 17.99 -9.56 -0.87
CA CYS A 120 17.26 -8.64 -1.75
C CYS A 120 17.66 -8.86 -3.22
N LYS A 121 18.96 -8.95 -3.50
CA LYS A 121 19.45 -9.23 -4.85
C LYS A 121 18.98 -10.58 -5.39
N ARG A 122 19.00 -11.63 -4.58
CA ARG A 122 18.51 -12.96 -4.98
C ARG A 122 17.04 -12.93 -5.42
N ILE A 123 16.20 -12.19 -4.69
CA ILE A 123 14.78 -12.03 -5.01
C ILE A 123 14.61 -11.13 -6.24
N ALA A 124 15.34 -10.03 -6.34
CA ALA A 124 15.27 -9.10 -7.47
C ALA A 124 15.65 -9.79 -8.81
N ASP A 125 16.68 -10.64 -8.80
CA ASP A 125 17.16 -11.37 -9.98
C ASP A 125 16.11 -12.38 -10.53
N LEU A 126 15.03 -12.67 -9.81
CA LEU A 126 13.93 -13.50 -10.29
C LEU A 126 13.04 -12.77 -11.31
N GLY A 127 13.14 -11.43 -11.39
CA GLY A 127 12.36 -10.62 -12.32
C GLY A 127 11.01 -10.18 -11.76
N ILE A 128 10.97 -9.87 -10.46
CA ILE A 128 9.86 -9.15 -9.82
C ILE A 128 9.80 -7.71 -10.32
N ASP A 129 8.67 -7.03 -10.09
CA ASP A 129 8.46 -5.66 -10.56
C ASP A 129 8.84 -4.61 -9.51
N PHE A 130 8.75 -4.95 -8.23
CA PHE A 130 9.15 -4.07 -7.11
C PHE A 130 9.43 -4.86 -5.84
N LEU A 131 10.26 -4.30 -4.97
CA LEU A 131 10.81 -4.99 -3.80
C LEU A 131 10.56 -4.20 -2.52
N ALA A 132 9.88 -4.81 -1.55
CA ALA A 132 9.81 -4.33 -0.18
C ALA A 132 11.02 -4.83 0.61
N ALA A 133 11.77 -3.90 1.19
CA ALA A 133 12.90 -4.20 2.06
C ALA A 133 12.63 -3.66 3.47
N GLY A 134 12.79 -4.48 4.50
CA GLY A 134 12.78 -4.04 5.89
C GLY A 134 13.97 -3.10 6.14
N ILE A 135 13.69 -1.86 6.51
CA ILE A 135 14.71 -0.82 6.78
C ILE A 135 14.47 -0.11 8.12
N GLY A 136 13.90 -0.83 9.09
CA GLY A 136 13.52 -0.28 10.39
C GLY A 136 12.15 0.42 10.41
N ASN A 137 11.39 0.30 9.34
CA ASN A 137 10.00 0.71 9.24
C ASN A 137 9.08 -0.28 9.96
N ILE A 138 7.96 0.21 10.49
CA ILE A 138 6.96 -0.60 11.19
C ILE A 138 5.55 -0.27 10.71
N HIS A 139 4.62 -1.21 10.90
CA HIS A 139 3.20 -0.94 10.68
C HIS A 139 2.58 -0.20 11.88
N GLY A 140 1.67 0.74 11.59
CA GLY A 140 0.94 1.49 12.62
C GLY A 140 1.69 2.71 13.14
N LYS A 141 1.55 2.98 14.44
CA LYS A 141 2.16 4.15 15.08
C LYS A 141 3.60 3.85 15.50
N TYR A 142 4.50 4.73 15.14
CA TYR A 142 5.90 4.63 15.56
C TYR A 142 6.06 4.95 17.04
N PRO A 143 6.83 4.15 17.82
CA PRO A 143 7.08 4.44 19.22
C PRO A 143 8.03 5.65 19.37
N ALA A 144 7.98 6.32 20.52
CA ALA A 144 8.79 7.50 20.78
C ALA A 144 10.31 7.25 20.73
N ASN A 145 10.74 6.01 20.95
CA ASN A 145 12.14 5.58 20.89
C ASN A 145 12.56 5.00 19.53
N TRP A 146 11.74 5.16 18.49
CA TRP A 146 12.10 4.73 17.15
C TRP A 146 13.35 5.47 16.65
N LYS A 147 14.28 4.72 16.08
CA LYS A 147 15.59 5.25 15.66
C LYS A 147 15.63 5.83 14.24
N GLY A 148 14.52 5.80 13.54
CA GLY A 148 14.43 6.21 12.12
C GLY A 148 14.63 5.05 11.15
N LEU A 149 14.59 5.39 9.87
CA LEU A 149 14.84 4.44 8.78
C LEU A 149 16.35 4.19 8.63
N SER A 150 16.72 2.95 8.32
CA SER A 150 18.10 2.60 7.94
C SER A 150 18.36 2.96 6.49
N PHE A 151 18.86 4.16 6.25
CA PHE A 151 19.26 4.58 4.90
C PHE A 151 20.52 3.85 4.40
N GLU A 152 21.36 3.36 5.30
CA GLU A 152 22.49 2.50 4.97
C GLU A 152 22.02 1.19 4.32
N THR A 153 21.04 0.53 4.91
CA THR A 153 20.43 -0.68 4.33
C THR A 153 19.76 -0.38 2.99
N LEU A 154 18.99 0.73 2.91
CA LEU A 154 18.29 1.11 1.69
C LEU A 154 19.26 1.39 0.53
N ASP A 155 20.35 2.11 0.79
CA ASP A 155 21.39 2.42 -0.19
C ASP A 155 22.10 1.15 -0.66
N ALA A 156 22.44 0.24 0.26
CA ALA A 156 23.04 -1.04 -0.06
C ALA A 156 22.14 -1.95 -0.91
N VAL A 157 20.83 -1.97 -0.61
CA VAL A 157 19.83 -2.69 -1.40
C VAL A 157 19.73 -2.08 -2.80
N GLN A 158 19.57 -0.77 -2.90
CA GLN A 158 19.47 -0.07 -4.18
C GLN A 158 20.73 -0.28 -5.05
N ALA A 159 21.92 -0.24 -4.46
CA ALA A 159 23.18 -0.48 -5.18
C ALA A 159 23.25 -1.88 -5.81
N LEU A 160 22.61 -2.90 -5.20
CA LEU A 160 22.61 -4.28 -5.70
C LEU A 160 21.42 -4.58 -6.63
N THR A 161 20.30 -3.88 -6.48
CA THR A 161 19.07 -4.12 -7.25
C THR A 161 18.92 -3.16 -8.45
N GLY A 162 19.76 -2.15 -8.53
CA GLY A 162 19.77 -1.19 -9.65
C GLY A 162 18.50 -0.37 -9.73
N ASP A 163 17.86 -0.36 -10.91
CA ASP A 163 16.65 0.45 -11.17
C ASP A 163 15.35 -0.22 -10.71
N LEU A 164 15.43 -1.35 -10.00
CA LEU A 164 14.21 -2.00 -9.46
C LEU A 164 13.51 -1.06 -8.47
N PRO A 165 12.22 -0.72 -8.67
CA PRO A 165 11.48 0.11 -7.74
C PRO A 165 11.44 -0.50 -6.34
N LEU A 166 11.78 0.29 -5.32
CA LEU A 166 11.72 -0.13 -3.92
C LEU A 166 10.43 0.34 -3.26
N VAL A 167 9.97 -0.43 -2.28
CA VAL A 167 8.72 -0.17 -1.56
C VAL A 167 9.00 0.10 -0.09
N LEU A 168 8.38 1.15 0.44
CA LEU A 168 8.38 1.49 1.86
C LEU A 168 7.01 1.18 2.47
N HIS A 169 6.93 0.13 3.27
CA HIS A 169 5.75 -0.15 4.09
C HIS A 169 5.72 0.70 5.37
N GLY A 170 4.54 0.84 5.98
CA GLY A 170 4.39 1.55 7.25
C GLY A 170 4.64 3.06 7.15
N GLY A 171 4.21 3.70 6.06
CA GLY A 171 4.46 5.12 5.79
C GLY A 171 3.79 6.13 6.74
N THR A 172 2.96 5.66 7.69
CA THR A 172 2.25 6.53 8.64
C THR A 172 3.20 7.13 9.67
N GLY A 173 3.29 8.46 9.74
CA GLY A 173 4.02 9.17 10.79
C GLY A 173 5.54 9.21 10.60
N ILE A 174 6.07 8.75 9.47
CA ILE A 174 7.48 8.96 9.12
C ILE A 174 7.69 10.45 8.78
N PRO A 175 8.72 11.12 9.32
CA PRO A 175 9.04 12.51 8.99
C PRO A 175 9.22 12.72 7.47
N THR A 176 8.71 13.85 6.98
CA THR A 176 8.72 14.19 5.54
C THR A 176 10.12 14.19 4.92
N ASP A 177 11.13 14.63 5.65
CA ASP A 177 12.52 14.62 5.20
C ASP A 177 13.06 13.20 5.02
N MET A 178 12.69 12.27 5.91
CA MET A 178 13.03 10.85 5.77
C MET A 178 12.32 10.21 4.57
N ILE A 179 11.05 10.53 4.35
CA ILE A 179 10.31 10.08 3.15
C ILE A 179 11.00 10.56 1.88
N LYS A 180 11.32 11.85 1.79
CA LYS A 180 12.00 12.42 0.61
C LYS A 180 13.37 11.80 0.37
N LYS A 181 14.11 11.52 1.45
CA LYS A 181 15.39 10.82 1.36
C LYS A 181 15.22 9.38 0.87
N ALA A 182 14.23 8.65 1.38
CA ALA A 182 13.93 7.29 0.91
C ALA A 182 13.58 7.28 -0.59
N ILE A 183 12.76 8.23 -1.05
CA ILE A 183 12.43 8.39 -2.47
C ILE A 183 13.70 8.65 -3.31
N SER A 184 14.61 9.49 -2.85
CA SER A 184 15.88 9.75 -3.54
C SER A 184 16.80 8.53 -3.62
N LEU A 185 16.57 7.51 -2.81
CA LEU A 185 17.28 6.23 -2.79
C LEU A 185 16.50 5.07 -3.44
N GLY A 186 15.55 5.39 -4.32
CA GLY A 186 14.86 4.39 -5.15
C GLY A 186 13.50 3.92 -4.64
N VAL A 187 12.98 4.46 -3.53
CA VAL A 187 11.60 4.16 -3.10
C VAL A 187 10.62 4.82 -4.07
N ALA A 188 9.79 3.99 -4.72
CA ALA A 188 8.80 4.40 -5.71
C ALA A 188 7.34 4.11 -5.30
N LYS A 189 7.14 3.30 -4.27
CA LYS A 189 5.83 2.99 -3.67
C LYS A 189 5.92 3.14 -2.15
N ILE A 190 4.93 3.80 -1.55
CA ILE A 190 4.84 3.97 -0.09
C ILE A 190 3.45 3.59 0.38
N ASN A 191 3.36 2.63 1.30
CA ASN A 191 2.10 2.16 1.84
C ASN A 191 1.64 3.04 3.01
N VAL A 192 0.42 3.58 2.90
CA VAL A 192 -0.23 4.39 3.95
C VAL A 192 -1.63 3.84 4.20
N ASN A 193 -1.92 3.44 5.42
CA ASN A 193 -3.24 2.97 5.84
C ASN A 193 -3.66 3.55 7.19
N THR A 194 -2.86 3.35 8.23
CA THR A 194 -3.22 3.74 9.61
C THR A 194 -3.58 5.23 9.71
N GLU A 195 -2.89 6.10 9.01
CA GLU A 195 -3.15 7.54 9.03
C GLU A 195 -4.54 7.89 8.47
N CYS A 196 -4.94 7.22 7.37
CA CYS A 196 -6.28 7.36 6.81
C CYS A 196 -7.36 6.87 7.79
N GLN A 197 -7.11 5.74 8.47
CA GLN A 197 -8.04 5.21 9.46
C GLN A 197 -8.17 6.14 10.69
N LEU A 198 -7.07 6.71 11.16
CA LEU A 198 -7.06 7.64 12.29
C LEU A 198 -7.79 8.95 11.93
N ALA A 199 -7.57 9.49 10.73
CA ALA A 199 -8.27 10.68 10.25
C ALA A 199 -9.78 10.45 10.15
N PHE A 200 -10.19 9.31 9.59
CA PHE A 200 -11.59 8.90 9.52
C PHE A 200 -12.23 8.79 10.91
N ALA A 201 -11.56 8.11 11.84
CA ALA A 201 -12.06 7.91 13.19
C ALA A 201 -12.18 9.23 13.96
N ALA A 202 -11.20 10.13 13.84
CA ALA A 202 -11.21 11.43 14.51
C ALA A 202 -12.38 12.30 14.01
N ALA A 203 -12.55 12.44 12.70
CA ALA A 203 -13.62 13.24 12.12
C ALA A 203 -15.02 12.69 12.44
N THR A 204 -15.17 11.36 12.46
CA THR A 204 -16.44 10.70 12.87
C THR A 204 -16.73 10.93 14.35
N ARG A 205 -15.71 10.86 15.21
CA ARG A 205 -15.85 11.16 16.65
C ARG A 205 -16.31 12.60 16.88
N GLU A 206 -15.65 13.57 16.24
CA GLU A 206 -16.03 14.99 16.34
C GLU A 206 -17.49 15.23 15.94
N TYR A 207 -17.97 14.55 14.89
CA TYR A 207 -19.35 14.63 14.46
C TYR A 207 -20.33 14.14 15.54
N ILE A 208 -20.01 13.01 16.19
CA ILE A 208 -20.82 12.42 17.26
C ILE A 208 -20.75 13.27 18.53
N GLU A 209 -19.56 13.70 18.96
CA GLU A 209 -19.37 14.53 20.16
C GLU A 209 -20.05 15.89 20.03
N ALA A 210 -20.19 16.42 18.81
CA ALA A 210 -20.97 17.62 18.53
C ALA A 210 -22.49 17.38 18.52
N GLY A 211 -22.98 16.15 18.76
CA GLY A 211 -24.40 15.80 18.78
C GLY A 211 -25.09 15.82 17.42
N LYS A 212 -24.34 15.94 16.32
CA LYS A 212 -24.91 16.05 14.96
C LYS A 212 -25.65 14.80 14.49
N ASP A 213 -25.31 13.65 15.04
CA ASP A 213 -26.01 12.37 14.83
C ASP A 213 -27.43 12.38 15.40
N LEU A 214 -27.70 13.23 16.40
CA LEU A 214 -29.00 13.38 17.05
C LEU A 214 -29.92 14.42 16.35
N GLU A 215 -29.39 15.20 15.41
CA GLU A 215 -30.12 16.25 14.70
C GLU A 215 -30.74 15.71 13.40
N GLY A 216 -32.05 15.77 13.28
CA GLY A 216 -32.78 15.33 12.08
C GLY A 216 -32.44 13.89 11.69
N LYS A 217 -31.83 13.71 10.52
CA LYS A 217 -31.31 12.42 10.03
C LYS A 217 -29.79 12.31 10.11
N GLY A 218 -29.15 12.94 11.08
CA GLY A 218 -27.69 12.90 11.26
C GLY A 218 -27.13 11.50 11.51
N PHE A 219 -27.94 10.58 12.02
CA PHE A 219 -27.61 9.15 12.23
C PHE A 219 -27.53 8.32 10.92
N ASP A 220 -28.03 8.84 9.81
CA ASP A 220 -27.93 8.15 8.52
C ASP A 220 -26.45 7.94 8.17
N PRO A 221 -26.00 6.69 7.89
CA PRO A 221 -24.59 6.42 7.59
C PRO A 221 -23.99 7.30 6.48
N ARG A 222 -24.79 7.72 5.53
CA ARG A 222 -24.36 8.64 4.46
C ARG A 222 -23.96 10.03 4.97
N LYS A 223 -24.54 10.46 6.11
CA LYS A 223 -24.21 11.73 6.79
C LYS A 223 -23.19 11.53 7.89
N LEU A 224 -23.38 10.49 8.70
CA LEU A 224 -22.51 10.15 9.81
C LEU A 224 -21.05 9.91 9.36
N LEU A 225 -20.85 9.25 8.22
CA LEU A 225 -19.55 8.89 7.70
C LEU A 225 -18.96 9.94 6.74
N ALA A 226 -19.73 10.95 6.33
CA ALA A 226 -19.26 11.98 5.41
C ALA A 226 -18.03 12.76 5.89
N PRO A 227 -17.93 13.22 7.16
CA PRO A 227 -16.72 13.87 7.65
C PRO A 227 -15.48 12.98 7.60
N GLY A 228 -15.63 11.68 7.91
CA GLY A 228 -14.54 10.71 7.78
C GLY A 228 -14.08 10.50 6.35
N PHE A 229 -15.01 10.49 5.40
CA PHE A 229 -14.70 10.44 3.97
C PHE A 229 -13.85 11.65 3.52
N GLU A 230 -14.24 12.86 3.90
CA GLU A 230 -13.47 14.08 3.58
C GLU A 230 -12.10 14.09 4.27
N ALA A 231 -12.00 13.57 5.50
CA ALA A 231 -10.73 13.45 6.20
C ALA A 231 -9.76 12.49 5.50
N ILE A 232 -10.26 11.36 4.96
CA ILE A 232 -9.44 10.46 4.12
C ILE A 232 -8.95 11.19 2.87
N LYS A 233 -9.81 11.95 2.17
CA LYS A 233 -9.42 12.73 0.98
C LYS A 233 -8.28 13.70 1.29
N ALA A 234 -8.40 14.44 2.39
CA ALA A 234 -7.37 15.38 2.83
C ALA A 234 -6.03 14.68 3.12
N THR A 235 -6.07 13.56 3.86
CA THR A 235 -4.87 12.77 4.18
C THR A 235 -4.21 12.22 2.91
N VAL A 236 -4.98 11.64 2.00
CA VAL A 236 -4.47 11.09 0.74
C VAL A 236 -3.83 12.17 -0.12
N LYS A 237 -4.46 13.34 -0.25
CA LYS A 237 -3.90 14.49 -0.97
C LYS A 237 -2.56 14.93 -0.39
N GLU A 238 -2.48 15.09 0.93
CA GLU A 238 -1.23 15.43 1.62
C GLU A 238 -0.12 14.42 1.30
N LYS A 239 -0.43 13.12 1.32
CA LYS A 239 0.57 12.09 0.97
C LYS A 239 0.99 12.16 -0.50
N MET A 240 0.07 12.40 -1.42
CA MET A 240 0.41 12.60 -2.83
C MET A 240 1.33 13.81 -3.04
N GLU A 241 1.12 14.90 -2.29
CA GLU A 241 2.00 16.07 -2.30
C GLU A 241 3.41 15.72 -1.77
N ILE A 242 3.49 15.07 -0.60
CA ILE A 242 4.76 14.68 0.04
C ILE A 242 5.55 13.70 -0.84
N PHE A 243 4.85 12.74 -1.47
CA PHE A 243 5.47 11.71 -2.31
C PHE A 243 5.79 12.22 -3.73
N GLY A 244 5.27 13.37 -4.11
CA GLY A 244 5.51 13.99 -5.42
C GLY A 244 4.77 13.30 -6.56
N SER A 245 3.62 12.67 -6.29
CA SER A 245 2.82 11.97 -7.30
C SER A 245 1.74 12.83 -7.98
N ILE A 246 1.50 14.05 -7.53
CA ILE A 246 0.56 15.00 -8.17
C ILE A 246 1.06 15.34 -9.58
N ASP A 247 0.13 15.37 -10.54
CA ASP A 247 0.39 15.62 -11.97
C ASP A 247 1.35 14.60 -12.62
N LYS A 248 1.31 13.33 -12.16
CA LYS A 248 2.12 12.23 -12.71
C LYS A 248 1.31 11.13 -13.41
N ALA A 249 -0.01 11.32 -13.54
CA ALA A 249 -0.88 10.40 -14.26
C ALA A 249 -0.93 10.69 -15.77
#